data_514e839250ef16b3eedae0bcbfaab2d4
#
_entry.id   514e839250ef16b3eedae0bcbfaab2d4
#
_cell.length_a   1.000
_cell.length_b   1.000
_cell.length_c   1.000
_cell.angle_alpha   90.00
_cell.angle_beta   90.00
_cell.angle_gamma   90.00
#
_symmetry.space_group_name_H-M   'P 1'
#
loop_
_entity.id
_entity.type
_entity.pdbx_description
1 polymer ?
#
loop_
_entity_poly.entity_id
_entity_poly.type
_entity_poly.pdbx_seq_one_letter_code
_entity_poly.pdbx_strand_id
1 'polypeptide(L)'
;MTANREGQPVPEVTFHTRQGAEWVDRTSKEIFANRTVVVFSLPGAFTPTCSSTHVPRYNQFAPAFRKAGVDEIICMSVNDAFVMNEWQEDQQASDITFIPDGNGEFTEKMGLLVNKDAIGFGRRSWRYSMLVRNGIIEKMFVEPQEPGDPFKVSDADTMLAWLAPHAEKPADVTLFTRKGCPHLSLIHI
;
A
#
# COMPACT_ATOMS: atom_id res chain seq x y z
N MET A 1 -11.77 -13.58 -12.45
CA MET A 1 -12.26 -12.19 -12.42
C MET A 1 -11.82 -11.60 -11.10
N THR A 2 -11.02 -10.55 -11.10
CA THR A 2 -10.70 -9.78 -9.89
C THR A 2 -11.98 -9.11 -9.41
N ALA A 3 -12.34 -9.36 -8.16
CA ALA A 3 -13.56 -8.85 -7.59
C ALA A 3 -13.40 -7.36 -7.26
N ASN A 4 -14.16 -6.49 -7.91
CA ASN A 4 -14.39 -5.14 -7.40
C ASN A 4 -15.38 -5.24 -6.23
N ARG A 5 -15.00 -4.73 -5.06
CA ARG A 5 -15.80 -4.79 -3.84
C ARG A 5 -16.31 -3.42 -3.38
N GLU A 6 -16.38 -2.45 -4.28
CA GLU A 6 -16.98 -1.15 -3.97
C GLU A 6 -18.39 -1.30 -3.39
N GLY A 7 -18.69 -0.53 -2.35
CA GLY A 7 -19.95 -0.60 -1.60
C GLY A 7 -20.02 -1.72 -0.56
N GLN A 8 -19.04 -2.61 -0.48
CA GLN A 8 -19.03 -3.72 0.49
C GLN A 8 -18.17 -3.38 1.71
N PRO A 9 -18.44 -4.00 2.87
CA PRO A 9 -17.56 -3.89 4.02
C PRO A 9 -16.22 -4.58 3.74
N VAL A 10 -15.17 -4.07 4.38
CA VAL A 10 -13.88 -4.76 4.42
C VAL A 10 -14.02 -6.11 5.13
N PRO A 11 -13.25 -7.14 4.73
CA PRO A 11 -13.27 -8.41 5.42
C PRO A 11 -12.89 -8.31 6.89
N GLU A 12 -13.55 -9.07 7.74
CA GLU A 12 -13.16 -9.23 9.15
C GLU A 12 -12.00 -10.20 9.27
N VAL A 13 -10.86 -9.67 9.71
CA VAL A 13 -9.63 -10.42 10.00
C VAL A 13 -8.88 -9.82 11.18
N THR A 14 -7.97 -10.60 11.76
CA THR A 14 -7.00 -10.13 12.74
C THR A 14 -5.61 -10.19 12.14
N PHE A 15 -4.93 -9.07 12.10
CA PHE A 15 -3.55 -8.96 11.63
C PHE A 15 -2.60 -9.10 12.82
N HIS A 16 -1.65 -10.01 12.72
CA HIS A 16 -0.59 -10.21 13.72
C HIS A 16 0.57 -9.29 13.41
N THR A 17 0.61 -8.14 14.07
CA THR A 17 1.64 -7.11 13.88
C THR A 17 2.68 -7.15 15.02
N ARG A 18 3.76 -6.39 14.88
CA ARG A 18 4.78 -6.24 15.92
C ARG A 18 5.05 -4.76 16.19
N GLN A 19 5.20 -4.46 17.49
CA GLN A 19 5.72 -3.16 17.95
C GLN A 19 6.97 -3.44 18.80
N GLY A 20 8.14 -3.18 18.26
CA GLY A 20 9.40 -3.59 18.86
C GLY A 20 9.46 -5.12 19.03
N ALA A 21 9.64 -5.59 20.25
CA ALA A 21 9.71 -7.04 20.58
C ALA A 21 8.33 -7.69 20.79
N GLU A 22 7.27 -6.92 20.93
CA GLU A 22 5.94 -7.42 21.30
C GLU A 22 5.06 -7.74 20.09
N TRP A 23 4.29 -8.82 20.19
CA TRP A 23 3.20 -9.09 19.25
C TRP A 23 1.97 -8.27 19.60
N VAL A 24 1.40 -7.62 18.61
CA VAL A 24 0.19 -6.80 18.75
C VAL A 24 -0.80 -7.20 17.67
N ASP A 25 -1.93 -7.74 18.11
CA ASP A 25 -3.03 -8.07 17.21
C ASP A 25 -3.85 -6.81 16.88
N ARG A 26 -4.12 -6.59 15.60
CA ARG A 26 -4.97 -5.50 15.12
C ARG A 26 -6.11 -6.06 14.28
N THR A 27 -7.34 -5.81 14.67
CA THR A 27 -8.51 -6.23 13.91
C THR A 27 -8.82 -5.24 12.77
N SER A 28 -9.46 -5.72 11.71
CA SER A 28 -9.98 -4.85 10.64
C SER A 28 -10.89 -3.76 11.20
N LYS A 29 -11.70 -4.10 12.21
CA LYS A 29 -12.60 -3.13 12.85
C LYS A 29 -11.84 -1.99 13.52
N GLU A 30 -10.77 -2.28 14.25
CA GLU A 30 -9.93 -1.24 14.88
C GLU A 30 -9.23 -0.35 13.86
N ILE A 31 -8.83 -0.92 12.72
CA ILE A 31 -8.14 -0.19 11.66
C ILE A 31 -9.09 0.75 10.91
N PHE A 32 -10.32 0.31 10.62
CA PHE A 32 -11.19 0.99 9.66
C PHE A 32 -12.42 1.68 10.26
N ALA A 33 -12.81 1.38 11.52
CA ALA A 33 -14.01 1.97 12.11
C ALA A 33 -13.84 3.48 12.36
N ASN A 34 -14.84 4.25 11.95
CA ASN A 34 -14.88 5.72 12.11
C ASN A 34 -13.70 6.47 11.50
N ARG A 35 -13.05 5.89 10.48
CA ARG A 35 -11.86 6.45 9.82
C ARG A 35 -11.99 6.41 8.31
N THR A 36 -11.30 7.35 7.67
CA THR A 36 -11.05 7.35 6.22
C THR A 36 -9.64 6.86 5.97
N VAL A 37 -9.50 5.70 5.36
CA VAL A 37 -8.20 5.03 5.18
C VAL A 37 -7.97 4.73 3.70
N VAL A 38 -6.81 5.12 3.19
CA VAL A 38 -6.32 4.65 1.89
C VAL A 38 -5.50 3.40 2.12
N VAL A 39 -5.84 2.32 1.43
CA VAL A 39 -5.05 1.07 1.44
C VAL A 39 -4.53 0.82 0.04
N PHE A 40 -3.26 0.49 -0.06
CA PHE A 40 -2.72 -0.09 -1.28
C PHE A 40 -2.04 -1.42 -0.97
N SER A 41 -2.22 -2.39 -1.86
CA SER A 41 -1.65 -3.72 -1.72
C SER A 41 -0.88 -4.11 -2.98
N LEU A 42 0.10 -4.98 -2.81
CA LEU A 42 1.10 -5.25 -3.81
C LEU A 42 1.65 -6.69 -3.66
N PRO A 43 2.31 -7.22 -4.71
CA PRO A 43 2.78 -8.62 -4.72
C PRO A 43 3.82 -8.97 -3.66
N GLY A 44 4.61 -8.02 -3.17
CA GLY A 44 5.56 -8.33 -2.11
C GLY A 44 6.50 -7.20 -1.74
N ALA A 45 6.93 -7.21 -0.47
CA ALA A 45 7.99 -6.36 0.04
C ALA A 45 9.30 -6.60 -0.74
N PHE A 46 10.13 -5.57 -0.84
CA PHE A 46 11.43 -5.59 -1.53
C PHE A 46 11.39 -5.93 -3.04
N THR A 47 10.20 -6.04 -3.65
CA THR A 47 10.12 -6.23 -5.10
C THR A 47 10.30 -4.91 -5.85
N PRO A 48 10.81 -4.93 -7.11
CA PRO A 48 11.26 -3.71 -7.80
C PRO A 48 10.22 -2.59 -7.88
N THR A 49 9.08 -2.83 -8.50
CA THR A 49 8.02 -1.81 -8.68
C THR A 49 7.47 -1.31 -7.34
N CYS A 50 7.36 -2.20 -6.35
CA CYS A 50 6.84 -1.89 -5.03
C CYS A 50 7.76 -0.92 -4.27
N SER A 51 9.07 -1.17 -4.32
CA SER A 51 10.08 -0.39 -3.59
C SER A 51 10.51 0.88 -4.33
N SER A 52 10.53 0.87 -5.67
CA SER A 52 11.03 2.01 -6.45
C SER A 52 9.99 3.07 -6.78
N THR A 53 8.69 2.71 -6.76
CA THR A 53 7.64 3.58 -7.26
C THR A 53 6.41 3.62 -6.36
N HIS A 54 5.83 2.46 -6.02
CA HIS A 54 4.53 2.40 -5.36
C HIS A 54 4.58 3.00 -3.95
N VAL A 55 5.42 2.47 -3.06
CA VAL A 55 5.58 2.97 -1.68
C VAL A 55 6.11 4.40 -1.65
N PRO A 56 7.20 4.77 -2.37
CA PRO A 56 7.72 6.13 -2.31
C PRO A 56 6.70 7.18 -2.74
N ARG A 57 5.89 6.89 -3.77
CA ARG A 57 4.89 7.85 -4.25
C ARG A 57 3.76 8.05 -3.25
N TYR A 58 3.24 7.00 -2.61
CA TYR A 58 2.25 7.15 -1.53
C TYR A 58 2.82 7.91 -0.33
N ASN A 59 4.07 7.67 0.04
CA ASN A 59 4.73 8.40 1.12
C ASN A 59 4.88 9.89 0.80
N GLN A 60 5.29 10.23 -0.42
CA GLN A 60 5.40 11.60 -0.91
C GLN A 60 4.03 12.32 -0.91
N PHE A 61 2.95 11.60 -1.22
CA PHE A 61 1.59 12.15 -1.29
C PHE A 61 0.87 12.19 0.06
N ALA A 62 1.44 11.65 1.12
CA ALA A 62 0.79 11.57 2.43
C ALA A 62 0.26 12.93 2.95
N PRO A 63 0.98 14.05 2.83
CA PRO A 63 0.45 15.36 3.23
C PRO A 63 -0.79 15.78 2.41
N ALA A 64 -0.83 15.47 1.11
CA ALA A 64 -1.98 15.79 0.24
C ALA A 64 -3.20 14.93 0.60
N PHE A 65 -3.00 13.64 0.88
CA PHE A 65 -4.06 12.76 1.35
C PHE A 65 -4.63 13.21 2.71
N ARG A 66 -3.79 13.63 3.66
CA ARG A 66 -4.26 14.20 4.94
C ARG A 66 -5.11 15.46 4.75
N LYS A 67 -4.70 16.38 3.85
CA LYS A 67 -5.49 17.57 3.50
C LYS A 67 -6.84 17.19 2.87
N ALA A 68 -6.91 16.07 2.17
CA ALA A 68 -8.13 15.53 1.58
C ALA A 68 -9.01 14.74 2.57
N GLY A 69 -8.64 14.70 3.87
CA GLY A 69 -9.41 14.06 4.92
C GLY A 69 -9.11 12.56 5.11
N VAL A 70 -7.96 12.09 4.64
CA VAL A 70 -7.48 10.72 4.91
C VAL A 70 -6.77 10.68 6.25
N ASP A 71 -7.23 9.80 7.14
CA ASP A 71 -6.67 9.63 8.48
C ASP A 71 -5.39 8.79 8.46
N GLU A 72 -5.32 7.80 7.58
CA GLU A 72 -4.18 6.88 7.50
C GLU A 72 -4.00 6.31 6.09
N ILE A 73 -2.74 6.10 5.70
CA ILE A 73 -2.36 5.35 4.50
C ILE A 73 -1.75 4.03 4.94
N ILE A 74 -2.24 2.94 4.38
CA ILE A 74 -1.81 1.57 4.72
C ILE A 74 -1.23 0.88 3.49
N CYS A 75 0.00 0.37 3.64
CA CYS A 75 0.60 -0.59 2.73
C CYS A 75 0.34 -2.01 3.26
N MET A 76 -0.27 -2.85 2.45
CA MET A 76 -0.59 -4.24 2.83
C MET A 76 0.08 -5.22 1.87
N SER A 77 0.64 -6.30 2.40
CA SER A 77 1.25 -7.35 1.58
C SER A 77 1.15 -8.72 2.27
N VAL A 78 1.13 -9.79 1.45
CA VAL A 78 1.22 -11.18 1.92
C VAL A 78 2.69 -11.47 2.27
N ASN A 79 3.16 -10.78 3.31
CA ASN A 79 4.44 -10.93 3.96
C ASN A 79 4.22 -10.92 5.48
N ASP A 80 5.15 -11.50 6.24
CA ASP A 80 5.11 -11.49 7.70
C ASP A 80 5.50 -10.14 8.30
N ALA A 81 5.30 -10.01 9.61
CA ALA A 81 5.53 -8.76 10.33
C ALA A 81 7.00 -8.33 10.35
N PHE A 82 7.94 -9.27 10.34
CA PHE A 82 9.37 -8.93 10.35
C PHE A 82 9.78 -8.31 9.02
N VAL A 83 9.37 -8.93 7.92
CA VAL A 83 9.63 -8.42 6.56
C VAL A 83 8.98 -7.05 6.35
N MET A 84 7.74 -6.88 6.81
CA MET A 84 7.02 -5.60 6.62
C MET A 84 7.64 -4.47 7.44
N ASN A 85 8.06 -4.72 8.67
CA ASN A 85 8.73 -3.72 9.52
C ASN A 85 10.09 -3.31 8.92
N GLU A 86 10.93 -4.28 8.55
CA GLU A 86 12.23 -4.00 7.92
C GLU A 86 12.07 -3.23 6.61
N TRP A 87 11.08 -3.60 5.80
CA TRP A 87 10.82 -2.90 4.55
C TRP A 87 10.32 -1.46 4.76
N GLN A 88 9.53 -1.21 5.79
CA GLN A 88 9.10 0.14 6.15
C GLN A 88 10.31 1.03 6.49
N GLU A 89 11.26 0.49 7.27
CA GLU A 89 12.50 1.18 7.63
C GLU A 89 13.38 1.43 6.40
N ASP A 90 13.60 0.42 5.56
CA ASP A 90 14.36 0.52 4.30
C ASP A 90 13.80 1.60 3.38
N GLN A 91 12.48 1.67 3.27
CA GLN A 91 11.78 2.66 2.44
C GLN A 91 11.70 4.06 3.09
N GLN A 92 12.08 4.21 4.35
CA GLN A 92 11.92 5.46 5.13
C GLN A 92 10.48 6.00 5.05
N ALA A 93 9.49 5.10 4.99
CA ALA A 93 8.09 5.40 4.76
C ALA A 93 7.34 5.67 6.07
N SER A 94 7.76 6.73 6.79
CA SER A 94 7.22 7.08 8.11
C SER A 94 5.75 7.53 8.09
N ASP A 95 5.25 7.95 6.94
CA ASP A 95 3.87 8.43 6.76
C ASP A 95 2.89 7.33 6.35
N ILE A 96 3.35 6.10 6.22
CA ILE A 96 2.58 4.92 5.83
C ILE A 96 2.65 3.87 6.93
N THR A 97 1.51 3.29 7.28
CA THR A 97 1.45 2.12 8.16
C THR A 97 1.58 0.85 7.33
N PHE A 98 2.49 -0.04 7.71
CA PHE A 98 2.68 -1.32 7.04
C PHE A 98 1.95 -2.42 7.81
N ILE A 99 1.00 -3.09 7.16
CA ILE A 99 0.19 -4.17 7.75
C ILE A 99 0.56 -5.50 7.09
N PRO A 100 1.08 -6.47 7.87
CA PRO A 100 1.36 -7.81 7.38
C PRO A 100 0.08 -8.63 7.23
N ASP A 101 -0.22 -9.10 6.03
CA ASP A 101 -1.23 -10.14 5.78
C ASP A 101 -0.52 -11.49 5.54
N GLY A 102 0.31 -11.91 6.50
CA GLY A 102 1.25 -13.02 6.35
C GLY A 102 0.62 -14.34 5.92
N ASN A 103 -0.59 -14.62 6.37
CA ASN A 103 -1.36 -15.80 5.98
C ASN A 103 -2.17 -15.59 4.68
N GLY A 104 -2.26 -14.36 4.19
CA GLY A 104 -3.05 -13.99 3.02
C GLY A 104 -4.56 -14.02 3.26
N GLU A 105 -5.01 -14.01 4.51
CA GLU A 105 -6.42 -14.15 4.86
C GLU A 105 -7.27 -12.97 4.39
N PHE A 106 -6.80 -11.74 4.62
CA PHE A 106 -7.47 -10.55 4.13
C PHE A 106 -7.52 -10.54 2.60
N THR A 107 -6.38 -10.78 1.97
CA THR A 107 -6.24 -10.81 0.52
C THR A 107 -7.13 -11.88 -0.12
N GLU A 108 -7.24 -13.07 0.50
CA GLU A 108 -8.14 -14.15 0.04
C GLU A 108 -9.61 -13.75 0.15
N LYS A 109 -10.02 -13.21 1.29
CA LYS A 109 -11.40 -12.71 1.51
C LYS A 109 -11.75 -11.52 0.61
N MET A 110 -10.75 -10.75 0.19
CA MET A 110 -10.92 -9.70 -0.84
C MET A 110 -11.09 -10.29 -2.25
N GLY A 111 -10.79 -11.57 -2.47
CA GLY A 111 -10.81 -12.20 -3.80
C GLY A 111 -9.60 -11.79 -4.67
N LEU A 112 -8.50 -11.36 -4.05
CA LEU A 112 -7.31 -10.84 -4.73
C LEU A 112 -6.04 -11.66 -4.48
N LEU A 113 -6.18 -12.83 -3.82
CA LEU A 113 -5.06 -13.74 -3.62
C LEU A 113 -4.77 -14.49 -4.93
N VAL A 114 -3.54 -14.39 -5.42
CA VAL A 114 -3.10 -14.99 -6.68
C VAL A 114 -1.90 -15.90 -6.45
N ASN A 115 -1.78 -16.92 -7.30
CA ASN A 115 -0.63 -17.80 -7.31
C ASN A 115 0.47 -17.22 -8.20
N LYS A 116 1.67 -17.09 -7.64
CA LYS A 116 2.90 -16.62 -8.29
C LYS A 116 4.01 -17.68 -8.20
N ASP A 117 3.66 -18.99 -8.13
CA ASP A 117 4.62 -20.10 -8.01
C ASP A 117 5.61 -20.13 -9.18
N ALA A 118 5.17 -19.75 -10.37
CA ALA A 118 6.03 -19.74 -11.56
C ALA A 118 7.30 -18.87 -11.42
N ILE A 119 7.27 -17.91 -10.51
CA ILE A 119 8.42 -17.04 -10.19
C ILE A 119 8.91 -17.25 -8.75
N GLY A 120 8.48 -18.32 -8.08
CA GLY A 120 8.92 -18.66 -6.74
C GLY A 120 8.35 -17.80 -5.60
N PHE A 121 7.28 -17.05 -5.84
CA PHE A 121 6.69 -16.16 -4.82
C PHE A 121 5.61 -16.84 -3.97
N GLY A 122 5.04 -17.97 -4.44
CA GLY A 122 3.88 -18.57 -3.80
C GLY A 122 2.62 -17.72 -3.96
N ARG A 123 1.75 -17.76 -2.95
CA ARG A 123 0.52 -16.95 -2.97
C ARG A 123 0.80 -15.51 -2.55
N ARG A 124 0.33 -14.55 -3.35
CA ARG A 124 0.55 -13.12 -3.16
C ARG A 124 -0.71 -12.31 -3.43
N SER A 125 -0.72 -11.06 -2.98
CA SER A 125 -1.78 -10.13 -3.35
C SER A 125 -1.66 -9.72 -4.82
N TRP A 126 -2.80 -9.67 -5.51
CA TRP A 126 -2.88 -8.84 -6.72
C TRP A 126 -2.73 -7.38 -6.34
N ARG A 127 -2.21 -6.56 -7.26
CA ARG A 127 -1.98 -5.14 -6.99
C ARG A 127 -3.27 -4.36 -7.09
N TYR A 128 -3.57 -3.56 -6.07
CA TYR A 128 -4.73 -2.66 -6.03
C TYR A 128 -4.51 -1.50 -5.07
N SER A 129 -5.37 -0.48 -5.16
CA SER A 129 -5.57 0.50 -4.10
C SER A 129 -7.07 0.68 -3.84
N MET A 130 -7.42 1.10 -2.62
CA MET A 130 -8.81 1.37 -2.24
C MET A 130 -8.90 2.48 -1.22
N LEU A 131 -10.01 3.22 -1.24
CA LEU A 131 -10.44 4.11 -0.18
C LEU A 131 -11.51 3.40 0.65
N VAL A 132 -11.29 3.33 1.94
CA VAL A 132 -12.22 2.78 2.93
C VAL A 132 -12.71 3.91 3.83
N ARG A 133 -14.02 4.05 3.95
CA ARG A 133 -14.63 5.01 4.87
C ARG A 133 -15.53 4.28 5.85
N ASN A 134 -15.19 4.38 7.14
CA ASN A 134 -15.91 3.69 8.22
C ASN A 134 -16.15 2.19 7.92
N GLY A 135 -15.11 1.49 7.47
CA GLY A 135 -15.18 0.05 7.18
C GLY A 135 -15.84 -0.33 5.86
N ILE A 136 -16.35 0.62 5.07
CA ILE A 136 -16.94 0.37 3.75
C ILE A 136 -15.94 0.79 2.66
N ILE A 137 -15.76 -0.07 1.67
CA ILE A 137 -14.92 0.21 0.49
C ILE A 137 -15.69 1.18 -0.40
N GLU A 138 -15.27 2.45 -0.42
CA GLU A 138 -15.94 3.50 -1.20
C GLU A 138 -15.46 3.51 -2.65
N LYS A 139 -14.16 3.28 -2.85
CA LYS A 139 -13.52 3.22 -4.17
C LYS A 139 -12.43 2.17 -4.20
N MET A 140 -12.28 1.52 -5.37
CA MET A 140 -11.26 0.51 -5.56
C MET A 140 -10.68 0.57 -6.98
N PHE A 141 -9.35 0.62 -7.08
CA PHE A 141 -8.59 0.56 -8.32
C PHE A 141 -7.79 -0.74 -8.32
N VAL A 142 -8.22 -1.70 -9.11
CA VAL A 142 -7.57 -3.01 -9.24
C VAL A 142 -6.83 -3.05 -10.57
N GLU A 143 -5.56 -3.43 -10.54
CA GLU A 143 -4.77 -3.54 -11.76
C GLU A 143 -5.36 -4.58 -12.74
N PRO A 144 -5.28 -4.32 -14.05
CA PRO A 144 -5.79 -5.25 -15.04
C PRO A 144 -5.09 -6.61 -14.94
N GLN A 145 -5.82 -7.70 -15.24
CA GLN A 145 -5.25 -9.05 -15.26
C GLN A 145 -4.41 -9.25 -16.53
N GLU A 146 -3.23 -8.68 -16.52
CA GLU A 146 -2.25 -8.82 -17.59
C GLU A 146 -1.02 -9.60 -17.10
N PRO A 147 -0.27 -10.25 -17.99
CA PRO A 147 0.99 -10.89 -17.63
C PRO A 147 1.99 -9.90 -17.02
N GLY A 148 2.78 -10.39 -16.06
CA GLY A 148 3.79 -9.57 -15.38
C GLY A 148 3.27 -8.95 -14.09
N ASP A 149 3.68 -7.69 -13.85
CA ASP A 149 3.34 -6.90 -12.67
C ASP A 149 2.78 -5.52 -13.10
N PRO A 150 1.52 -5.47 -13.56
CA PRO A 150 0.92 -4.22 -14.03
C PRO A 150 0.84 -3.16 -12.92
N PHE A 151 1.11 -1.91 -13.31
CA PHE A 151 1.04 -0.75 -12.43
C PHE A 151 0.52 0.45 -13.25
N LYS A 152 -0.80 0.58 -13.36
CA LYS A 152 -1.47 1.52 -14.26
C LYS A 152 -2.54 2.38 -13.57
N VAL A 153 -3.19 1.84 -12.53
CA VAL A 153 -4.38 2.46 -11.93
C VAL A 153 -4.36 2.53 -10.41
N SER A 154 -3.50 1.77 -9.75
CA SER A 154 -3.46 1.68 -8.28
C SER A 154 -2.46 2.65 -7.63
N ASP A 155 -1.87 3.54 -8.42
CA ASP A 155 -0.91 4.52 -7.95
C ASP A 155 -1.54 5.65 -7.11
N ALA A 156 -0.70 6.38 -6.38
CA ALA A 156 -1.13 7.47 -5.52
C ALA A 156 -1.73 8.65 -6.30
N ASP A 157 -1.24 8.92 -7.50
CA ASP A 157 -1.75 9.99 -8.36
C ASP A 157 -3.19 9.72 -8.77
N THR A 158 -3.51 8.49 -9.17
CA THR A 158 -4.86 8.07 -9.55
C THR A 158 -5.82 8.16 -8.36
N MET A 159 -5.40 7.65 -7.19
CA MET A 159 -6.21 7.71 -5.97
C MET A 159 -6.46 9.16 -5.53
N LEU A 160 -5.44 10.00 -5.49
CA LEU A 160 -5.60 11.40 -5.10
C LEU A 160 -6.44 12.19 -6.10
N ALA A 161 -6.26 11.97 -7.40
CA ALA A 161 -7.04 12.63 -8.44
C ALA A 161 -8.53 12.30 -8.34
N TRP A 162 -8.87 11.09 -7.95
CA TRP A 162 -10.26 10.70 -7.69
C TRP A 162 -10.81 11.31 -6.41
N LEU A 163 -10.04 11.26 -5.30
CA LEU A 163 -10.48 11.74 -3.99
C LEU A 163 -10.57 13.27 -3.92
N ALA A 164 -9.60 13.95 -4.49
CA ALA A 164 -9.45 15.40 -4.45
C ALA A 164 -8.94 15.95 -5.79
N PRO A 165 -9.80 16.07 -6.81
CA PRO A 165 -9.41 16.44 -8.18
C PRO A 165 -8.65 17.77 -8.31
N HIS A 166 -8.79 18.66 -7.34
CA HIS A 166 -8.15 19.98 -7.30
C HIS A 166 -6.98 20.06 -6.32
N ALA A 167 -6.58 18.93 -5.72
CA ALA A 167 -5.43 18.92 -4.82
C ALA A 167 -4.13 19.22 -5.58
N GLU A 168 -3.29 20.04 -4.99
CA GLU A 168 -1.93 20.23 -5.49
C GLU A 168 -1.16 18.92 -5.33
N LYS A 169 -0.63 18.42 -6.43
CA LYS A 169 0.23 17.25 -6.44
C LYS A 169 1.65 17.65 -6.02
N PRO A 170 2.31 16.87 -5.17
CA PRO A 170 3.74 17.06 -4.94
C PRO A 170 4.52 16.99 -6.25
N ALA A 171 5.51 17.86 -6.40
CA ALA A 171 6.37 17.86 -7.57
C ALA A 171 7.11 16.50 -7.69
N ASP A 172 7.42 16.10 -8.92
CA ASP A 172 8.26 14.93 -9.14
C ASP A 172 9.69 15.27 -8.70
N VAL A 173 10.18 14.54 -7.69
CA VAL A 173 11.56 14.68 -7.22
C VAL A 173 12.40 13.60 -7.90
N THR A 174 13.25 14.00 -8.82
CA THR A 174 14.24 13.11 -9.44
C THR A 174 15.51 13.15 -8.60
N LEU A 175 15.82 12.05 -7.90
CA LEU A 175 17.08 11.89 -7.18
C LEU A 175 18.16 11.36 -8.13
N PHE A 176 19.17 12.17 -8.40
CA PHE A 176 20.36 11.73 -9.10
C PHE A 176 21.37 11.20 -8.08
N THR A 177 21.54 9.88 -8.01
CA THR A 177 22.61 9.26 -7.20
C THR A 177 23.79 8.94 -8.08
N ARG A 178 24.98 9.45 -7.72
CA ARG A 178 26.25 9.04 -8.33
C ARG A 178 26.84 7.90 -7.50
N LYS A 179 27.09 6.77 -8.13
CA LYS A 179 27.78 5.64 -7.49
C LYS A 179 29.12 6.12 -6.89
N GLY A 180 29.26 6.03 -5.57
CA GLY A 180 30.50 6.37 -4.86
C GLY A 180 30.56 7.75 -4.20
N CYS A 181 29.45 8.49 -4.11
CA CYS A 181 29.43 9.77 -3.39
C CYS A 181 28.81 9.59 -1.98
N PRO A 182 29.54 9.90 -0.90
CA PRO A 182 29.05 9.75 0.47
C PRO A 182 28.11 10.88 0.92
N HIS A 183 27.80 11.84 0.05
CA HIS A 183 26.89 12.94 0.35
C HIS A 183 25.74 13.00 -0.65
N LEU A 184 24.51 12.84 -0.16
CA LEU A 184 23.28 13.15 -0.88
C LEU A 184 23.14 14.69 -0.95
N SER A 185 23.26 15.25 -2.15
CA SER A 185 22.88 16.65 -2.39
C SER A 185 21.45 16.66 -2.89
N LEU A 186 20.50 17.15 -2.08
CA LEU A 186 19.16 17.52 -2.50
C LEU A 186 19.27 18.77 -3.38
N ILE A 187 19.04 18.63 -4.67
CA ILE A 187 18.84 19.77 -5.57
C ILE A 187 17.34 19.97 -5.70
N HIS A 188 16.82 21.03 -5.10
CA HIS A 188 15.47 21.52 -5.39
C HIS A 188 15.54 22.32 -6.69
N ILE A 189 14.84 21.83 -7.67
CA ILE A 189 14.56 22.60 -8.90
C ILE A 189 13.14 23.10 -8.83
#